data_6df20b7382d8074bfcc7ca341291b81d
#
_entry.id   6df20b7382d8074bfcc7ca341291b81d
#
_cell.length_a   1.000
_cell.length_b   1.000
_cell.length_c   1.000
_cell.angle_alpha   90.00
_cell.angle_beta   90.00
_cell.angle_gamma   90.00
#
_symmetry.space_group_name_H-M   'P 1'
#
loop_
_entity.id
_entity.type
_entity.pdbx_description
1 polymer ?
#
loop_
_entity_poly.entity_id
_entity_poly.type
_entity_poly.pdbx_seq_one_letter_code
_entity_poly.pdbx_strand_id
1 'polypeptide(L)'
;MVFGATSNKLEYGPGYILGTALPGSGGNFAIAGHRTTYGAPFGNLDKVQIGETIIFQTNTNQYEYRVIDVKIVSPEDNYVLEDYGDDRITLTTCHPKFSARQRLIVIGQLERVEVFG
;
A
#
# COMPACT_ATOMS: atom_id res chain seq x y z
N MET A 1 0.81 7.49 8.11
CA MET A 1 1.16 6.06 8.22
C MET A 1 2.57 5.84 7.69
N VAL A 2 3.43 5.19 8.46
CA VAL A 2 4.80 4.91 8.05
C VAL A 2 5.04 3.41 8.12
N PHE A 3 5.57 2.84 7.05
CA PHE A 3 5.96 1.44 7.01
C PHE A 3 7.04 1.25 5.94
N GLY A 4 7.64 0.05 5.85
CA GLY A 4 8.65 -0.15 4.85
C GLY A 4 9.29 -1.51 4.86
N ALA A 5 10.19 -1.70 3.91
CA ALA A 5 11.02 -2.88 3.76
C ALA A 5 12.40 -2.61 4.36
N THR A 6 12.83 -3.51 5.24
CA THR A 6 14.11 -3.37 5.95
C THR A 6 15.20 -4.32 5.45
N SER A 7 14.88 -5.16 4.46
CA SER A 7 15.79 -6.17 3.94
C SER A 7 16.03 -5.97 2.45
N ASN A 8 17.29 -6.02 2.05
CA ASN A 8 17.66 -5.96 0.63
C ASN A 8 17.22 -7.18 -0.16
N LYS A 9 16.95 -8.31 0.51
CA LYS A 9 16.53 -9.55 -0.16
C LYS A 9 15.03 -9.59 -0.42
N LEU A 10 14.27 -8.90 0.42
CA LEU A 10 12.82 -8.74 0.30
C LEU A 10 12.56 -7.26 0.13
N GLU A 11 12.90 -6.75 -1.01
CA GLU A 11 13.04 -5.33 -1.29
C GLU A 11 11.84 -4.49 -0.90
N TYR A 12 10.64 -5.05 -0.98
CA TYR A 12 9.39 -4.31 -0.74
C TYR A 12 8.60 -4.88 0.43
N GLY A 13 9.24 -5.79 1.19
CA GLY A 13 8.66 -6.35 2.40
C GLY A 13 7.62 -7.44 2.16
N PRO A 14 7.22 -8.12 3.25
CA PRO A 14 6.14 -9.10 3.17
C PRO A 14 4.85 -8.41 2.76
N GLY A 15 4.09 -9.05 1.86
CA GLY A 15 2.84 -8.50 1.36
C GLY A 15 2.94 -7.76 0.04
N TYR A 16 4.13 -7.53 -0.50
CA TYR A 16 4.23 -7.00 -1.86
C TYR A 16 3.55 -7.95 -2.84
N ILE A 17 2.66 -7.39 -3.66
CA ILE A 17 1.92 -8.18 -4.66
C ILE A 17 2.77 -8.28 -5.92
N LEU A 18 3.23 -9.50 -6.21
CA LEU A 18 4.07 -9.76 -7.38
C LEU A 18 3.33 -9.39 -8.66
N GLY A 19 4.05 -8.81 -9.61
CA GLY A 19 3.49 -8.37 -10.88
C GLY A 19 2.99 -6.93 -10.86
N THR A 20 2.90 -6.29 -9.68
CA THR A 20 2.61 -4.86 -9.61
C THR A 20 3.90 -4.05 -9.77
N ALA A 21 3.76 -2.74 -9.99
CA ALA A 21 4.91 -1.87 -10.20
C ALA A 21 5.73 -1.71 -8.90
N LEU A 22 6.97 -1.30 -9.05
CA LEU A 22 7.84 -0.95 -7.95
C LEU A 22 7.55 0.49 -7.50
N PRO A 23 7.85 0.86 -6.23
CA PRO A 23 7.59 2.22 -5.78
C PRO A 23 8.39 3.23 -6.61
N GLY A 24 7.70 4.28 -7.05
CA GLY A 24 8.32 5.35 -7.83
C GLY A 24 8.66 5.00 -9.27
N SER A 25 8.20 3.88 -9.81
CA SER A 25 8.55 3.42 -11.15
C SER A 25 7.55 3.83 -12.23
N GLY A 26 6.55 4.63 -11.90
CA GLY A 26 5.55 5.09 -12.87
C GLY A 26 4.30 4.22 -12.94
N GLY A 27 4.04 3.40 -11.92
CA GLY A 27 2.89 2.51 -11.91
C GLY A 27 2.28 2.31 -10.53
N ASN A 28 1.46 1.28 -10.41
CA ASN A 28 0.72 0.98 -9.19
C ASN A 28 1.50 -0.05 -8.35
N PHE A 29 2.12 0.42 -7.29
CA PHE A 29 2.81 -0.41 -6.31
C PHE A 29 1.81 -0.92 -5.28
N ALA A 30 1.59 -2.23 -5.21
CA ALA A 30 0.54 -2.79 -4.37
C ALA A 30 1.09 -3.65 -3.24
N ILE A 31 0.54 -3.47 -2.05
CA ILE A 31 0.89 -4.21 -0.85
C ILE A 31 -0.38 -4.73 -0.17
N ALA A 32 -0.40 -6.03 0.12
CA ALA A 32 -1.42 -6.66 0.93
C ALA A 32 -0.90 -6.84 2.36
N GLY A 33 -1.68 -6.44 3.34
CA GLY A 33 -1.30 -6.56 4.73
C GLY A 33 -2.40 -7.21 5.56
N HIS A 34 -1.99 -7.89 6.63
CA HIS A 34 -2.93 -8.49 7.57
C HIS A 34 -3.55 -7.43 8.45
N ARG A 35 -4.83 -7.61 8.75
CA ARG A 35 -5.58 -6.70 9.62
C ARG A 35 -5.67 -7.19 11.05
N THR A 36 -5.62 -8.51 11.26
CA THR A 36 -5.85 -9.11 12.58
C THR A 36 -4.81 -10.15 12.99
N THR A 37 -3.89 -10.54 12.10
CA THR A 37 -2.88 -11.57 12.35
C THR A 37 -1.49 -11.08 11.96
N TYR A 38 -0.45 -11.82 12.38
CA TYR A 38 0.95 -11.52 12.03
C TYR A 38 1.35 -10.06 12.30
N GLY A 39 0.99 -9.55 13.51
CA GLY A 39 1.28 -8.17 13.87
C GLY A 39 0.31 -7.14 13.34
N ALA A 40 -0.67 -7.57 12.52
CA ALA A 40 -1.74 -6.73 11.98
C ALA A 40 -1.24 -5.37 11.44
N PRO A 41 -0.32 -5.36 10.44
CA PRO A 41 0.29 -4.11 9.98
C PRO A 41 -0.73 -3.10 9.46
N PHE A 42 -1.89 -3.56 8.98
CA PHE A 42 -2.97 -2.70 8.51
C PHE A 42 -4.20 -2.73 9.41
N GLY A 43 -3.99 -3.01 10.72
CA GLY A 43 -5.09 -3.09 11.69
C GLY A 43 -5.95 -1.83 11.77
N ASN A 44 -5.36 -0.67 11.57
CA ASN A 44 -6.04 0.63 11.62
C ASN A 44 -6.20 1.28 10.25
N LEU A 45 -6.09 0.51 9.18
CA LEU A 45 -6.18 1.05 7.82
C LEU A 45 -7.55 1.71 7.55
N ASP A 46 -8.60 1.24 8.20
CA ASP A 46 -9.94 1.81 8.11
C ASP A 46 -10.05 3.24 8.68
N LYS A 47 -9.07 3.67 9.45
CA LYS A 47 -9.02 5.02 10.02
C LYS A 47 -8.27 6.02 9.15
N VAL A 48 -7.64 5.57 8.09
CA VAL A 48 -6.93 6.44 7.16
C VAL A 48 -7.94 7.22 6.32
N GLN A 49 -7.69 8.52 6.16
CA GLN A 49 -8.59 9.43 5.47
C GLN A 49 -7.91 10.03 4.23
N ILE A 50 -8.74 10.43 3.25
CA ILE A 50 -8.27 11.15 2.08
C ILE A 50 -7.53 12.42 2.53
N GLY A 51 -6.36 12.66 1.94
CA GLY A 51 -5.49 13.78 2.28
C GLY A 51 -4.38 13.45 3.27
N GLU A 52 -4.46 12.30 3.94
CA GLU A 52 -3.38 11.86 4.82
C GLU A 52 -2.16 11.39 4.01
N THR A 53 -1.02 11.32 4.67
CA THR A 53 0.24 10.90 4.06
C THR A 53 0.55 9.45 4.41
N ILE A 54 0.92 8.68 3.40
CA ILE A 54 1.48 7.34 3.55
C ILE A 54 2.96 7.45 3.24
N ILE A 55 3.81 6.97 4.14
CA ILE A 55 5.27 6.95 3.95
C ILE A 55 5.72 5.50 3.86
N PHE A 56 6.30 5.14 2.73
CA PHE A 56 6.92 3.85 2.52
C PHE A 56 8.45 4.03 2.45
N GLN A 57 9.17 3.34 3.32
CA GLN A 57 10.62 3.45 3.42
C GLN A 57 11.31 2.17 2.98
N THR A 58 12.40 2.32 2.24
CA THR A 58 13.35 1.24 1.96
C THR A 58 14.70 1.61 2.58
N ASN A 59 15.71 0.77 2.38
CA ASN A 59 17.07 1.07 2.86
C ASN A 59 17.67 2.31 2.19
N THR A 60 17.21 2.68 1.02
CA THR A 60 17.80 3.74 0.20
C THR A 60 16.90 4.93 -0.03
N ASN A 61 15.59 4.75 0.09
CA ASN A 61 14.62 5.77 -0.31
C ASN A 61 13.45 5.87 0.65
N GLN A 62 12.84 7.06 0.68
CA GLN A 62 11.56 7.28 1.33
C GLN A 62 10.58 7.80 0.27
N TYR A 63 9.42 7.16 0.19
CA TYR A 63 8.36 7.51 -0.76
C TYR A 63 7.17 8.06 0.01
N GLU A 64 6.74 9.27 -0.32
CA GLU A 64 5.59 9.91 0.33
C GLU A 64 4.43 9.97 -0.64
N TYR A 65 3.32 9.36 -0.24
CA TYR A 65 2.09 9.32 -1.03
C TYR A 65 0.99 10.05 -0.28
N ARG A 66 0.15 10.78 -1.03
CA ARG A 66 -1.07 11.35 -0.48
C ARG A 66 -2.22 10.42 -0.75
N VAL A 67 -3.02 10.11 0.26
CA VAL A 67 -4.23 9.29 0.10
C VAL A 67 -5.25 10.05 -0.74
N ILE A 68 -5.64 9.44 -1.86
CA ILE A 68 -6.60 10.02 -2.80
C ILE A 68 -7.92 9.27 -2.82
N ASP A 69 -7.96 8.04 -2.33
CA ASP A 69 -9.18 7.24 -2.30
C ASP A 69 -9.12 6.19 -1.20
N VAL A 70 -10.28 5.92 -0.59
CA VAL A 70 -10.48 4.85 0.39
C VAL A 70 -11.80 4.18 0.04
N LYS A 71 -11.77 2.87 -0.22
CA LYS A 71 -12.98 2.17 -0.65
C LYS A 71 -12.96 0.71 -0.22
N ILE A 72 -14.14 0.09 -0.32
CA ILE A 72 -14.33 -1.33 -0.04
C ILE A 72 -14.74 -2.00 -1.34
N VAL A 73 -14.06 -3.12 -1.66
CA VAL A 73 -14.30 -3.86 -2.89
C VAL A 73 -14.44 -5.35 -2.58
N SER A 74 -14.92 -6.11 -3.56
CA SER A 74 -14.91 -7.58 -3.49
C SER A 74 -13.50 -8.12 -3.66
N PRO A 75 -13.20 -9.32 -3.12
CA PRO A 75 -11.86 -9.91 -3.28
C PRO A 75 -11.46 -10.14 -4.74
N GLU A 76 -12.44 -10.27 -5.64
CA GLU A 76 -12.20 -10.47 -7.07
C GLU A 76 -11.96 -9.18 -7.85
N ASP A 77 -12.14 -8.03 -7.23
CA ASP A 77 -12.01 -6.73 -7.91
C ASP A 77 -10.54 -6.35 -8.10
N ASN A 78 -9.92 -6.90 -9.11
CA ASN A 78 -8.49 -6.71 -9.39
C ASN A 78 -8.19 -5.38 -10.09
N TYR A 79 -9.20 -4.60 -10.47
CA TYR A 79 -8.97 -3.30 -11.14
C TYR A 79 -8.16 -2.33 -10.28
N VAL A 80 -8.20 -2.48 -8.96
CA VAL A 80 -7.44 -1.64 -8.04
C VAL A 80 -5.93 -1.83 -8.17
N LEU A 81 -5.49 -2.91 -8.80
CA LEU A 81 -4.07 -3.23 -9.01
C LEU A 81 -3.56 -2.78 -10.37
N GLU A 82 -4.42 -2.26 -11.24
CA GLU A 82 -4.05 -1.88 -12.60
C GLU A 82 -3.26 -0.58 -12.62
N ASP A 83 -2.55 -0.35 -13.72
CA ASP A 83 -1.84 0.90 -13.98
C ASP A 83 -2.83 1.96 -14.44
N TYR A 84 -2.86 3.09 -13.76
CA TYR A 84 -3.74 4.21 -14.07
C TYR A 84 -2.99 5.42 -14.62
N GLY A 85 -1.74 5.23 -15.03
CA GLY A 85 -0.95 6.28 -15.66
C GLY A 85 -0.25 7.23 -14.70
N ASP A 86 -0.27 6.91 -13.40
CA ASP A 86 0.42 7.70 -12.38
C ASP A 86 1.26 6.79 -11.48
N ASP A 87 2.09 7.40 -10.63
CA ASP A 87 2.79 6.69 -9.56
C ASP A 87 1.87 6.62 -8.36
N ARG A 88 1.34 5.43 -8.08
CA ARG A 88 0.45 5.24 -6.92
C ARG A 88 0.85 4.04 -6.08
N ILE A 89 0.37 4.05 -4.85
CA ILE A 89 0.41 2.92 -3.95
C ILE A 89 -1.01 2.44 -3.70
N THR A 90 -1.20 1.13 -3.65
CA THR A 90 -2.48 0.52 -3.28
C THR A 90 -2.24 -0.38 -2.08
N LEU A 91 -2.87 -0.05 -0.95
CA LEU A 91 -2.85 -0.88 0.24
C LEU A 91 -4.14 -1.66 0.31
N THR A 92 -4.06 -2.97 0.50
CA THR A 92 -5.25 -3.83 0.57
C THR A 92 -5.21 -4.70 1.81
N THR A 93 -6.35 -4.84 2.48
CA THR A 93 -6.51 -5.71 3.64
C THR A 93 -7.93 -6.26 3.70
N CYS A 94 -8.14 -7.27 4.55
CA CYS A 94 -9.46 -7.86 4.74
C CYS A 94 -10.44 -6.89 5.38
N HIS A 95 -11.72 -7.00 5.02
CA HIS A 95 -12.79 -6.18 5.55
C HIS A 95 -14.12 -6.97 5.59
N PRO A 96 -14.98 -6.81 6.59
CA PRO A 96 -14.68 -6.12 7.85
C PRO A 96 -13.63 -6.86 8.67
N LYS A 97 -13.15 -6.24 9.74
CA LYS A 97 -12.18 -6.83 10.65
C LYS A 97 -12.63 -8.24 11.08
N PHE A 98 -11.70 -9.21 11.08
CA PHE A 98 -11.97 -10.61 11.34
C PHE A 98 -12.80 -11.32 10.25
N SER A 99 -12.90 -10.71 9.06
CA SER A 99 -13.61 -11.31 7.92
C SER A 99 -12.81 -11.07 6.63
N ALA A 100 -12.88 -12.02 5.70
CA ALA A 100 -12.27 -11.91 4.39
C ALA A 100 -13.30 -11.73 3.27
N ARG A 101 -14.55 -11.35 3.60
CA ARG A 101 -15.63 -11.21 2.62
C ARG A 101 -15.40 -10.07 1.64
N GLN A 102 -14.70 -9.04 2.08
CA GLN A 102 -14.41 -7.85 1.29
C GLN A 102 -12.96 -7.44 1.48
N ARG A 103 -12.52 -6.46 0.73
CA ARG A 103 -11.20 -5.84 0.84
C ARG A 103 -11.36 -4.35 1.10
N LEU A 104 -10.63 -3.85 2.08
CA LEU A 104 -10.46 -2.42 2.30
C LEU A 104 -9.26 -1.97 1.47
N ILE A 105 -9.45 -0.95 0.66
CA ILE A 105 -8.46 -0.43 -0.26
C ILE A 105 -8.16 1.02 0.08
N VAL A 106 -6.88 1.33 0.24
CA VAL A 106 -6.41 2.71 0.37
C VAL A 106 -5.45 2.98 -0.78
N ILE A 107 -5.72 4.04 -1.53
CA ILE A 107 -4.93 4.43 -2.69
C ILE A 107 -4.26 5.76 -2.41
N GLY A 108 -2.94 5.81 -2.61
CA GLY A 108 -2.16 7.02 -2.49
C GLY A 108 -1.47 7.36 -3.79
N GLN A 109 -1.30 8.65 -4.05
CA GLN A 109 -0.56 9.16 -5.19
C GLN A 109 0.78 9.71 -4.73
N LEU A 110 1.86 9.33 -5.43
CA LEU A 110 3.21 9.74 -5.07
C LEU A 110 3.37 11.25 -5.19
N GLU A 111 3.85 11.86 -4.12
CA GLU A 111 4.13 13.31 -4.09
C GLU A 111 5.62 13.61 -4.00
N ARG A 112 6.39 12.74 -3.33
CA ARG A 112 7.77 13.04 -3.05
C ARG A 112 8.59 11.76 -2.88
N VAL A 113 9.81 11.78 -3.39
CA VAL A 113 10.81 10.74 -3.16
C VAL A 113 12.03 11.39 -2.52
N GLU A 114 12.48 10.81 -1.41
CA GLU A 114 13.72 11.22 -0.76
C GLU A 114 14.72 10.09 -0.84
N VAL A 115 15.89 10.37 -1.37
CA VAL A 115 16.97 9.40 -1.50
C VAL A 115 17.94 9.59 -0.34
N PHE A 116 18.19 8.53 0.41
CA PHE A 116 19.15 8.57 1.51
C PHE A 116 20.55 8.53 0.94
N GLY A 117 21.36 9.48 1.35
CA GLY A 117 22.71 9.68 0.86
C GLY A 117 23.71 8.59 1.32
#